data_045b4560b1899be8f95f093af6f7f05a
#
_entry.id   045b4560b1899be8f95f093af6f7f05a
#
_cell.length_a   1.000
_cell.length_b   1.000
_cell.length_c   1.000
_cell.angle_alpha   90.00
_cell.angle_beta   90.00
_cell.angle_gamma   90.00
#
_symmetry.space_group_name_H-M   'P 1'
#
loop_
_entity.id
_entity.type
_entity.pdbx_description
1 polymer ?
#
loop_
_entity_poly.entity_id
_entity_poly.type
_entity_poly.pdbx_seq_one_letter_code
_entity_poly.pdbx_strand_id
1 'polypeptide(L)'
;MAFDVAPRMSSPATSTPPCPGDLDLKALFQSVPHWHQRWEIFQGIFTPGRNSVEALLANSEVPADLTGKRVLDVGTFNGCCAFECERRGASEIVALDLQTPEELGFTALKAALRSNRVRFHRGSVYHLDPEEIGTFDVILFFGVLYHLRYPLLAIDQLRRVLRGTVYSETLVIDERFLAEGKDFQRLSSYHSALTQVPLWQFYKANELAGDYSNWFGPNIQAVLDAFESAGLSASLISQWGDRAAFQAVAGGADTMRQSYEGASEIVRTELALGH
;
A
#
# COMPACT_ATOMS: atom_id res chain seq x y z
N MET A 1 28.46 12.33 -27.41
CA MET A 1 28.18 10.89 -27.63
C MET A 1 26.80 10.66 -27.08
N ALA A 2 25.80 10.42 -27.93
CA ALA A 2 24.44 10.13 -27.55
C ALA A 2 24.37 8.65 -27.14
N PHE A 3 23.92 8.37 -25.93
CA PHE A 3 23.60 7.00 -25.50
C PHE A 3 22.22 6.66 -26.03
N ASP A 4 22.21 5.77 -27.02
CA ASP A 4 21.02 5.18 -27.60
C ASP A 4 20.45 4.17 -26.56
N VAL A 5 19.37 4.55 -25.87
CA VAL A 5 18.64 3.67 -24.94
C VAL A 5 17.70 2.87 -25.79
N ALA A 6 18.03 1.59 -26.01
CA ALA A 6 17.15 0.64 -26.67
C ALA A 6 15.78 0.61 -25.97
N PRO A 7 14.66 0.56 -26.73
CA PRO A 7 13.33 0.47 -26.13
C PRO A 7 13.21 -0.85 -25.35
N ARG A 8 12.89 -0.74 -24.04
CA ARG A 8 12.54 -1.91 -23.24
C ARG A 8 11.35 -2.61 -23.90
N MET A 9 11.55 -3.88 -24.23
CA MET A 9 10.48 -4.74 -24.73
C MET A 9 9.37 -4.76 -23.65
N SER A 10 8.22 -4.19 -23.98
CA SER A 10 7.02 -4.28 -23.17
C SER A 10 6.58 -5.75 -23.15
N SER A 11 6.59 -6.37 -21.97
CA SER A 11 5.89 -7.63 -21.74
C SER A 11 4.43 -7.47 -22.16
N PRO A 12 3.77 -8.52 -22.70
CA PRO A 12 2.38 -8.41 -23.13
C PRO A 12 1.53 -8.01 -21.93
N ALA A 13 0.97 -6.80 -21.98
CA ALA A 13 -0.03 -6.38 -21.03
C ALA A 13 -1.17 -7.39 -21.07
N THR A 14 -1.49 -8.01 -19.93
CA THR A 14 -2.66 -8.87 -19.82
C THR A 14 -3.88 -8.00 -20.15
N SER A 15 -4.57 -8.33 -21.24
CA SER A 15 -5.69 -7.54 -21.75
C SER A 15 -6.85 -7.57 -20.74
N THR A 16 -7.42 -6.41 -20.44
CA THR A 16 -8.64 -6.31 -19.62
C THR A 16 -9.75 -7.14 -20.28
N PRO A 17 -10.42 -8.04 -19.54
CA PRO A 17 -11.44 -8.91 -20.10
C PRO A 17 -12.70 -8.12 -20.54
N PRO A 18 -13.48 -8.60 -21.51
CA PRO A 18 -14.77 -8.02 -21.83
C PRO A 18 -15.76 -8.19 -20.66
N CYS A 19 -16.75 -7.30 -20.57
CA CYS A 19 -17.79 -7.42 -19.58
C CYS A 19 -18.66 -8.65 -19.86
N PRO A 20 -18.94 -9.52 -18.86
CA PRO A 20 -19.90 -10.61 -19.01
C PRO A 20 -21.29 -10.08 -19.38
N GLY A 21 -21.92 -10.71 -20.39
CA GLY A 21 -23.23 -10.25 -20.88
C GLY A 21 -24.40 -10.42 -19.90
N ASP A 22 -24.21 -11.23 -18.86
CA ASP A 22 -25.14 -11.53 -17.77
C ASP A 22 -24.95 -10.63 -16.54
N LEU A 23 -23.94 -9.72 -16.55
CA LEU A 23 -23.62 -8.87 -15.41
C LEU A 23 -24.37 -7.54 -15.48
N ASP A 24 -25.19 -7.25 -14.45
CA ASP A 24 -25.77 -5.93 -14.22
C ASP A 24 -24.76 -4.98 -13.57
N LEU A 25 -24.04 -4.23 -14.40
CA LEU A 25 -23.04 -3.24 -13.93
C LEU A 25 -23.65 -2.14 -13.06
N LYS A 26 -24.90 -1.73 -13.33
CA LYS A 26 -25.58 -0.70 -12.53
C LYS A 26 -25.84 -1.22 -11.12
N ALA A 27 -26.37 -2.42 -11.02
CA ALA A 27 -26.60 -3.06 -9.73
C ALA A 27 -25.26 -3.26 -8.97
N LEU A 28 -24.20 -3.72 -9.66
CA LEU A 28 -22.87 -3.87 -9.06
C LEU A 28 -22.36 -2.53 -8.49
N PHE A 29 -22.38 -1.47 -9.27
CA PHE A 29 -21.83 -0.19 -8.82
C PHE A 29 -22.65 0.44 -7.69
N GLN A 30 -23.95 0.19 -7.65
CA GLN A 30 -24.83 0.65 -6.56
C GLN A 30 -24.72 -0.20 -5.30
N SER A 31 -24.29 -1.47 -5.40
CA SER A 31 -24.13 -2.37 -4.24
C SER A 31 -22.89 -2.07 -3.41
N VAL A 32 -21.90 -1.34 -3.96
CA VAL A 32 -20.67 -0.98 -3.26
C VAL A 32 -20.86 0.36 -2.55
N PRO A 33 -20.77 0.41 -1.20
CA PRO A 33 -21.11 1.61 -0.43
C PRO A 33 -20.24 2.82 -0.76
N HIS A 34 -18.94 2.57 -1.01
CA HIS A 34 -17.98 3.61 -1.35
C HIS A 34 -16.93 3.10 -2.33
N TRP A 35 -16.71 3.86 -3.42
CA TRP A 35 -15.67 3.61 -4.39
C TRP A 35 -14.48 4.54 -4.15
N HIS A 36 -13.36 3.99 -3.72
CA HIS A 36 -12.12 4.74 -3.52
C HIS A 36 -11.28 4.79 -4.80
N GLN A 37 -11.14 3.63 -5.46
CA GLN A 37 -10.23 3.45 -6.58
C GLN A 37 -10.94 3.50 -7.94
N ARG A 38 -10.27 4.10 -8.93
CA ARG A 38 -10.63 4.05 -10.34
C ARG A 38 -9.79 2.98 -11.02
N TRP A 39 -10.43 1.92 -11.45
CA TRP A 39 -9.79 0.77 -12.06
C TRP A 39 -10.60 0.29 -13.26
N GLU A 40 -9.93 -0.09 -14.36
CA GLU A 40 -10.59 -0.69 -15.51
C GLU A 40 -10.99 -2.13 -15.18
N ILE A 41 -12.22 -2.30 -14.68
CA ILE A 41 -12.76 -3.59 -14.26
C ILE A 41 -12.98 -4.51 -15.44
N PHE A 42 -13.57 -3.98 -16.51
CA PHE A 42 -13.76 -4.62 -17.80
C PHE A 42 -13.36 -3.67 -18.91
N GLN A 43 -13.15 -4.18 -20.12
CA GLN A 43 -12.69 -3.41 -21.26
C GLN A 43 -13.55 -2.14 -21.48
N GLY A 44 -12.94 -0.98 -21.31
CA GLY A 44 -13.57 0.33 -21.40
C GLY A 44 -14.50 0.72 -20.24
N ILE A 45 -14.63 -0.12 -19.20
CA ILE A 45 -15.52 0.10 -18.06
C ILE A 45 -14.68 0.28 -16.78
N PHE A 46 -14.86 1.40 -16.11
CA PHE A 46 -14.10 1.78 -14.93
C PHE A 46 -14.97 1.81 -13.68
N THR A 47 -14.39 1.40 -12.55
CA THR A 47 -14.98 1.67 -11.24
C THR A 47 -15.04 3.18 -10.98
N PRO A 48 -16.08 3.69 -10.29
CA PRO A 48 -16.33 5.14 -10.22
C PRO A 48 -15.49 5.90 -9.20
N GLY A 49 -14.46 5.28 -8.61
CA GLY A 49 -13.51 5.93 -7.69
C GLY A 49 -12.65 7.00 -8.37
N ARG A 50 -11.83 7.69 -7.59
CA ARG A 50 -10.99 8.80 -8.06
C ARG A 50 -9.53 8.43 -8.23
N ASN A 51 -9.00 7.54 -7.37
CA ASN A 51 -7.59 7.19 -7.34
C ASN A 51 -7.30 6.10 -8.37
N SER A 52 -6.51 6.43 -9.39
CA SER A 52 -6.18 5.49 -10.47
C SER A 52 -5.28 4.37 -9.98
N VAL A 53 -5.74 3.12 -10.06
CA VAL A 53 -4.94 1.92 -9.78
C VAL A 53 -3.79 1.79 -10.77
N GLU A 54 -4.03 2.04 -12.05
CA GLU A 54 -3.00 2.00 -13.09
C GLU A 54 -1.86 2.98 -12.80
N ALA A 55 -2.20 4.25 -12.50
CA ALA A 55 -1.20 5.26 -12.18
C ALA A 55 -0.46 4.93 -10.87
N LEU A 56 -1.16 4.42 -9.85
CA LEU A 56 -0.55 4.02 -8.58
C LEU A 56 0.47 2.90 -8.78
N LEU A 57 0.11 1.83 -9.47
CA LEU A 57 1.00 0.71 -9.74
C LEU A 57 2.17 1.10 -10.65
N ALA A 58 1.94 1.97 -11.65
CA ALA A 58 2.99 2.48 -12.53
C ALA A 58 3.97 3.38 -11.78
N ASN A 59 3.49 4.35 -10.99
CA ASN A 59 4.31 5.24 -10.17
C ASN A 59 5.09 4.49 -9.09
N SER A 60 4.59 3.34 -8.66
CA SER A 60 5.26 2.46 -7.67
C SER A 60 6.14 1.39 -8.34
N GLU A 61 6.26 1.38 -9.66
CA GLU A 61 7.02 0.38 -10.45
C GLU A 61 6.67 -1.08 -10.11
N VAL A 62 5.40 -1.34 -9.75
CA VAL A 62 4.96 -2.72 -9.53
C VAL A 62 5.01 -3.50 -10.85
N PRO A 63 5.68 -4.67 -10.91
CA PRO A 63 5.85 -5.42 -12.14
C PRO A 63 4.52 -5.71 -12.86
N ALA A 64 4.53 -5.55 -14.19
CA ALA A 64 3.37 -5.88 -15.02
C ALA A 64 3.12 -7.40 -15.09
N ASP A 65 4.13 -8.22 -14.87
CA ASP A 65 4.06 -9.67 -14.78
C ASP A 65 4.34 -10.12 -13.34
N LEU A 66 3.32 -10.71 -12.71
CA LEU A 66 3.38 -11.30 -11.37
C LEU A 66 3.19 -12.82 -11.41
N THR A 67 3.42 -13.43 -12.57
CA THR A 67 3.22 -14.87 -12.77
C THR A 67 3.93 -15.69 -11.70
N GLY A 68 3.16 -16.54 -11.01
CA GLY A 68 3.64 -17.42 -9.94
C GLY A 68 3.94 -16.74 -8.61
N LYS A 69 3.79 -15.41 -8.50
CA LYS A 69 4.03 -14.66 -7.27
C LYS A 69 2.86 -14.79 -6.29
N ARG A 70 3.18 -14.85 -4.99
CA ARG A 70 2.21 -14.63 -3.91
C ARG A 70 2.23 -13.16 -3.50
N VAL A 71 1.04 -12.55 -3.43
CA VAL A 71 0.88 -11.12 -3.16
C VAL A 71 0.07 -10.90 -1.89
N LEU A 72 0.49 -9.94 -1.05
CA LEU A 72 -0.29 -9.38 0.04
C LEU A 72 -0.68 -7.94 -0.33
N ASP A 73 -1.96 -7.62 -0.31
CA ASP A 73 -2.50 -6.27 -0.50
C ASP A 73 -3.03 -5.77 0.84
N VAL A 74 -2.29 -4.86 1.50
CA VAL A 74 -2.57 -4.35 2.84
C VAL A 74 -3.42 -3.09 2.76
N GLY A 75 -4.57 -3.08 3.46
CA GLY A 75 -5.56 -2.02 3.34
C GLY A 75 -6.25 -2.07 1.98
N THR A 76 -6.65 -3.28 1.58
CA THR A 76 -7.12 -3.58 0.20
C THR A 76 -8.36 -2.79 -0.22
N PHE A 77 -9.16 -2.33 0.73
CA PHE A 77 -10.42 -1.62 0.51
C PHE A 77 -11.35 -2.41 -0.43
N ASN A 78 -11.70 -1.85 -1.60
CA ASN A 78 -12.54 -2.55 -2.59
C ASN A 78 -11.83 -3.75 -3.26
N GLY A 79 -10.52 -3.91 -3.10
CA GLY A 79 -9.74 -5.00 -3.68
C GLY A 79 -9.20 -4.73 -5.09
N CYS A 80 -9.33 -3.51 -5.62
CA CYS A 80 -8.95 -3.24 -7.02
C CYS A 80 -7.47 -3.54 -7.31
N CYS A 81 -6.55 -3.24 -6.36
CA CYS A 81 -5.12 -3.59 -6.51
C CYS A 81 -4.92 -5.11 -6.45
N ALA A 82 -5.61 -5.80 -5.53
CA ALA A 82 -5.55 -7.26 -5.41
C ALA A 82 -6.03 -7.95 -6.71
N PHE A 83 -7.16 -7.52 -7.27
CA PHE A 83 -7.69 -8.08 -8.53
C PHE A 83 -6.81 -7.73 -9.74
N GLU A 84 -6.17 -6.57 -9.74
CA GLU A 84 -5.19 -6.24 -10.77
C GLU A 84 -3.95 -7.15 -10.68
N CYS A 85 -3.49 -7.50 -9.46
CA CYS A 85 -2.42 -8.48 -9.28
C CYS A 85 -2.82 -9.87 -9.80
N GLU A 86 -4.07 -10.30 -9.62
CA GLU A 86 -4.59 -11.52 -10.21
C GLU A 86 -4.54 -11.47 -11.74
N ARG A 87 -4.92 -10.33 -12.34
CA ARG A 87 -4.85 -10.09 -13.79
C ARG A 87 -3.41 -10.15 -14.30
N ARG A 88 -2.44 -9.67 -13.50
CA ARG A 88 -1.00 -9.75 -13.79
C ARG A 88 -0.40 -11.14 -13.57
N GLY A 89 -1.21 -12.15 -13.29
CA GLY A 89 -0.78 -13.55 -13.21
C GLY A 89 -0.35 -14.04 -11.85
N ALA A 90 -0.54 -13.26 -10.78
CA ALA A 90 -0.22 -13.72 -9.42
C ALA A 90 -0.94 -15.04 -9.09
N SER A 91 -0.23 -15.95 -8.44
CA SER A 91 -0.73 -17.30 -8.15
C SER A 91 -1.71 -17.33 -6.98
N GLU A 92 -1.52 -16.47 -6.00
CA GLU A 92 -2.38 -16.27 -4.85
C GLU A 92 -2.27 -14.84 -4.35
N ILE A 93 -3.38 -14.22 -4.03
CA ILE A 93 -3.44 -12.88 -3.46
C ILE A 93 -4.22 -12.91 -2.16
N VAL A 94 -3.61 -12.40 -1.10
CA VAL A 94 -4.28 -12.14 0.18
C VAL A 94 -4.61 -10.65 0.24
N ALA A 95 -5.90 -10.34 0.28
CA ALA A 95 -6.44 -9.00 0.42
C ALA A 95 -6.75 -8.77 1.91
N LEU A 96 -5.95 -7.95 2.60
CA LEU A 96 -6.05 -7.70 4.04
C LEU A 96 -6.76 -6.37 4.31
N ASP A 97 -7.77 -6.39 5.17
CA ASP A 97 -8.41 -5.18 5.70
C ASP A 97 -9.01 -5.41 7.08
N LEU A 98 -9.24 -4.33 7.84
CA LEU A 98 -9.91 -4.36 9.15
C LEU A 98 -11.42 -4.53 9.05
N GLN A 99 -12.02 -3.93 8.01
CA GLN A 99 -13.45 -3.99 7.76
C GLN A 99 -13.83 -5.33 7.12
N THR A 100 -15.13 -5.63 7.08
CA THR A 100 -15.60 -6.85 6.41
C THR A 100 -15.61 -6.67 4.89
N PRO A 101 -15.49 -7.76 4.11
CA PRO A 101 -15.49 -7.67 2.64
C PRO A 101 -16.83 -7.17 2.08
N GLU A 102 -17.92 -7.33 2.81
CA GLU A 102 -19.25 -6.82 2.46
C GLU A 102 -19.32 -5.29 2.62
N GLU A 103 -18.81 -4.76 3.75
CA GLU A 103 -18.74 -3.31 3.99
C GLU A 103 -17.90 -2.58 2.95
N LEU A 104 -16.85 -3.22 2.45
CA LEU A 104 -15.96 -2.69 1.43
C LEU A 104 -16.46 -2.89 -0.01
N GLY A 105 -17.53 -3.67 -0.21
CA GLY A 105 -17.99 -4.08 -1.54
C GLY A 105 -17.07 -5.08 -2.26
N PHE A 106 -16.06 -5.61 -1.54
CA PHE A 106 -15.10 -6.58 -2.06
C PHE A 106 -15.77 -7.86 -2.53
N THR A 107 -16.73 -8.41 -1.76
CA THR A 107 -17.47 -9.63 -2.10
C THR A 107 -18.22 -9.49 -3.42
N ALA A 108 -18.89 -8.35 -3.64
CA ALA A 108 -19.61 -8.08 -4.88
C ALA A 108 -18.66 -7.99 -6.08
N LEU A 109 -17.53 -7.31 -5.89
CA LEU A 109 -16.51 -7.16 -6.94
C LEU A 109 -15.86 -8.52 -7.28
N LYS A 110 -15.52 -9.31 -6.27
CA LYS A 110 -14.98 -10.66 -6.44
C LYS A 110 -15.93 -11.57 -7.23
N ALA A 111 -17.22 -11.54 -6.92
CA ALA A 111 -18.24 -12.29 -7.64
C ALA A 111 -18.36 -11.86 -9.10
N ALA A 112 -18.44 -10.55 -9.37
CA ALA A 112 -18.51 -9.99 -10.72
C ALA A 112 -17.31 -10.38 -11.59
N LEU A 113 -16.11 -10.40 -11.01
CA LEU A 113 -14.88 -10.78 -11.66
C LEU A 113 -14.68 -12.31 -11.79
N ARG A 114 -15.51 -13.10 -11.09
CA ARG A 114 -15.33 -14.55 -10.97
C ARG A 114 -13.92 -14.92 -10.47
N SER A 115 -13.37 -14.06 -9.59
CA SER A 115 -12.01 -14.22 -9.07
C SER A 115 -11.92 -15.44 -8.15
N ASN A 116 -10.88 -16.24 -8.35
CA ASN A 116 -10.64 -17.48 -7.57
C ASN A 116 -9.26 -17.52 -6.88
N ARG A 117 -8.35 -16.59 -7.20
CA ARG A 117 -7.01 -16.51 -6.61
C ARG A 117 -6.89 -15.43 -5.53
N VAL A 118 -7.86 -14.51 -5.45
CA VAL A 118 -7.91 -13.48 -4.41
C VAL A 118 -8.75 -13.99 -3.24
N ARG A 119 -8.14 -14.11 -2.06
CA ARG A 119 -8.87 -14.37 -0.82
C ARG A 119 -8.82 -13.15 0.09
N PHE A 120 -9.93 -12.85 0.73
CA PHE A 120 -9.99 -11.81 1.74
C PHE A 120 -9.52 -12.37 3.09
N HIS A 121 -8.71 -11.58 3.80
CA HIS A 121 -8.32 -11.85 5.18
C HIS A 121 -8.70 -10.63 6.02
N ARG A 122 -9.67 -10.80 6.92
CA ARG A 122 -10.01 -9.75 7.87
C ARG A 122 -9.00 -9.74 9.01
N GLY A 123 -8.23 -8.66 9.12
CA GLY A 123 -7.18 -8.58 10.11
C GLY A 123 -6.46 -7.24 10.11
N SER A 124 -5.57 -7.07 11.06
CA SER A 124 -4.75 -5.87 11.23
C SER A 124 -3.34 -6.10 10.71
N VAL A 125 -2.76 -5.08 10.06
CA VAL A 125 -1.33 -5.07 9.71
C VAL A 125 -0.40 -5.20 10.93
N TYR A 126 -0.91 -4.94 12.13
CA TYR A 126 -0.15 -5.13 13.37
C TYR A 126 -0.03 -6.60 13.80
N HIS A 127 -0.77 -7.51 13.17
CA HIS A 127 -0.82 -8.94 13.51
C HIS A 127 -0.71 -9.81 12.26
N LEU A 128 0.44 -9.73 11.57
CA LEU A 128 0.72 -10.58 10.41
C LEU A 128 1.44 -11.85 10.87
N ASP A 129 0.70 -12.96 10.89
CA ASP A 129 1.28 -14.25 11.26
C ASP A 129 1.62 -15.07 10.00
N PRO A 130 2.93 -15.35 9.77
CA PRO A 130 3.34 -16.16 8.62
C PRO A 130 2.83 -17.60 8.68
N GLU A 131 2.45 -18.13 9.84
CA GLU A 131 1.83 -19.46 9.94
C GLU A 131 0.38 -19.46 9.50
N GLU A 132 -0.34 -18.32 9.66
CA GLU A 132 -1.73 -18.17 9.26
C GLU A 132 -1.89 -17.75 7.79
N ILE A 133 -1.15 -16.71 7.38
CA ILE A 133 -1.31 -16.13 6.04
C ILE A 133 -0.19 -16.49 5.07
N GLY A 134 0.89 -17.09 5.56
CA GLY A 134 2.08 -17.42 4.79
C GLY A 134 3.02 -16.23 4.57
N THR A 135 3.95 -16.41 3.63
CA THR A 135 4.91 -15.37 3.22
C THR A 135 4.70 -14.96 1.78
N PHE A 136 5.13 -13.74 1.39
CA PHE A 136 4.78 -13.11 0.13
C PHE A 136 6.00 -12.65 -0.66
N ASP A 137 5.93 -12.81 -1.98
CA ASP A 137 6.94 -12.32 -2.91
C ASP A 137 6.77 -10.81 -3.17
N VAL A 138 5.53 -10.34 -3.08
CA VAL A 138 5.15 -8.94 -3.27
C VAL A 138 4.20 -8.53 -2.15
N ILE A 139 4.46 -7.39 -1.53
CA ILE A 139 3.54 -6.76 -0.59
C ILE A 139 3.22 -5.37 -1.15
N LEU A 140 1.93 -5.08 -1.33
CA LEU A 140 1.42 -3.75 -1.63
C LEU A 140 1.00 -3.09 -0.31
N PHE A 141 1.60 -1.93 -0.01
CA PHE A 141 1.36 -1.17 1.20
C PHE A 141 1.03 0.28 0.83
N PHE A 142 -0.14 0.47 0.22
CA PHE A 142 -0.54 1.72 -0.42
C PHE A 142 -1.58 2.48 0.39
N GLY A 143 -1.29 3.75 0.70
CA GLY A 143 -2.23 4.61 1.39
C GLY A 143 -2.51 4.23 2.84
N VAL A 144 -1.65 3.46 3.50
CA VAL A 144 -1.89 2.91 4.84
C VAL A 144 -1.02 3.56 5.92
N LEU A 145 0.25 3.82 5.63
CA LEU A 145 1.26 4.18 6.64
C LEU A 145 0.83 5.38 7.52
N TYR A 146 0.29 6.43 6.91
CA TYR A 146 -0.12 7.64 7.62
C TYR A 146 -1.40 7.49 8.46
N HIS A 147 -2.17 6.40 8.25
CA HIS A 147 -3.33 6.03 9.06
C HIS A 147 -2.95 5.21 10.30
N LEU A 148 -1.70 4.82 10.43
CA LEU A 148 -1.28 3.92 11.50
C LEU A 148 -0.85 4.68 12.75
N ARG A 149 -1.40 4.26 13.91
CA ARG A 149 -0.95 4.77 15.21
C ARG A 149 0.47 4.28 15.56
N TYR A 150 0.85 3.09 15.10
CA TYR A 150 2.13 2.44 15.34
C TYR A 150 2.80 2.06 14.00
N PRO A 151 3.26 3.03 13.20
CA PRO A 151 3.75 2.77 11.85
C PRO A 151 4.98 1.85 11.81
N LEU A 152 5.90 1.99 12.77
CA LEU A 152 7.10 1.13 12.84
C LEU A 152 6.73 -0.33 13.13
N LEU A 153 5.77 -0.58 14.02
CA LEU A 153 5.28 -1.94 14.28
C LEU A 153 4.71 -2.58 13.02
N ALA A 154 3.96 -1.82 12.22
CA ALA A 154 3.43 -2.34 10.96
C ALA A 154 4.57 -2.75 10.00
N ILE A 155 5.62 -1.93 9.88
CA ILE A 155 6.78 -2.23 9.03
C ILE A 155 7.49 -3.50 9.53
N ASP A 156 7.65 -3.67 10.85
CA ASP A 156 8.20 -4.90 11.45
C ASP A 156 7.35 -6.13 11.09
N GLN A 157 6.01 -6.00 11.12
CA GLN A 157 5.13 -7.09 10.73
C GLN A 157 5.22 -7.41 9.22
N LEU A 158 5.31 -6.40 8.35
CA LEU A 158 5.55 -6.63 6.92
C LEU A 158 6.84 -7.41 6.70
N ARG A 159 7.93 -7.07 7.42
CA ARG A 159 9.22 -7.77 7.34
C ARG A 159 9.11 -9.26 7.66
N ARG A 160 8.25 -9.64 8.62
CA ARG A 160 8.06 -11.05 9.03
C ARG A 160 7.45 -11.94 7.95
N VAL A 161 6.60 -11.36 7.11
CA VAL A 161 5.90 -12.09 6.05
C VAL A 161 6.50 -11.85 4.66
N LEU A 162 7.54 -11.02 4.55
CA LEU A 162 8.19 -10.68 3.29
C LEU A 162 9.24 -11.71 2.87
N ARG A 163 9.16 -12.17 1.61
CA ARG A 163 10.22 -12.93 0.91
C ARG A 163 10.89 -12.15 -0.22
N GLY A 164 10.20 -11.17 -0.78
CA GLY A 164 10.65 -10.42 -1.95
C GLY A 164 10.64 -8.92 -1.73
N THR A 165 9.64 -8.22 -2.28
CA THR A 165 9.59 -6.76 -2.32
C THR A 165 8.32 -6.20 -1.70
N VAL A 166 8.46 -5.18 -0.85
CA VAL A 166 7.37 -4.26 -0.46
C VAL A 166 7.36 -3.10 -1.45
N TYR A 167 6.21 -2.84 -2.05
CA TYR A 167 5.90 -1.61 -2.75
C TYR A 167 4.99 -0.77 -1.85
N SER A 168 5.49 0.37 -1.39
CA SER A 168 4.78 1.26 -0.48
C SER A 168 4.48 2.58 -1.17
N GLU A 169 3.30 3.12 -0.91
CA GLU A 169 2.96 4.49 -1.29
C GLU A 169 2.31 5.17 -0.09
N THR A 170 2.73 6.40 0.19
CA THR A 170 2.24 7.12 1.36
C THR A 170 2.23 8.63 1.13
N LEU A 171 1.47 9.32 1.99
CA LEU A 171 1.61 10.76 2.17
C LEU A 171 3.04 11.09 2.62
N VAL A 172 3.61 12.16 2.07
CA VAL A 172 4.89 12.76 2.52
C VAL A 172 4.74 14.26 2.72
N ILE A 173 5.43 14.78 3.75
CA ILE A 173 5.34 16.21 4.14
C ILE A 173 6.34 17.10 3.42
N ASP A 174 7.18 16.58 2.55
CA ASP A 174 8.23 17.33 1.84
C ASP A 174 7.67 18.53 1.09
N GLU A 175 6.57 18.33 0.36
CA GLU A 175 5.87 19.38 -0.40
C GLU A 175 4.63 19.94 0.33
N ARG A 176 4.21 19.29 1.42
CA ARG A 176 2.95 19.63 2.09
C ARG A 176 3.03 19.48 3.62
N PHE A 177 3.97 20.20 4.22
CA PHE A 177 4.08 20.32 5.68
C PHE A 177 2.98 21.23 6.21
N LEU A 178 2.25 20.79 7.23
CA LEU A 178 1.23 21.60 7.91
C LEU A 178 1.88 22.58 8.88
N ALA A 179 1.92 23.85 8.49
CA ALA A 179 2.51 24.92 9.27
C ALA A 179 1.59 25.43 10.38
N GLU A 180 2.15 26.29 11.24
CA GLU A 180 1.36 27.09 12.17
C GLU A 180 0.31 27.93 11.39
N GLY A 181 -0.93 27.96 11.90
CA GLY A 181 -2.05 28.60 11.19
C GLY A 181 -2.80 27.69 10.23
N LYS A 182 -2.39 26.42 10.11
CA LYS A 182 -3.01 25.38 9.24
C LYS A 182 -2.80 25.57 7.74
N ASP A 183 -1.82 26.36 7.35
CA ASP A 183 -1.40 26.48 5.97
C ASP A 183 -0.38 25.37 5.61
N PHE A 184 -0.50 24.84 4.40
CA PHE A 184 0.47 23.88 3.88
C PHE A 184 1.62 24.59 3.20
N GLN A 185 2.85 24.18 3.53
CA GLN A 185 4.09 24.73 2.96
C GLN A 185 5.05 23.61 2.63
N ARG A 186 6.04 23.91 1.78
CA ARG A 186 7.16 23.00 1.53
C ARG A 186 8.04 22.93 2.77
N LEU A 187 8.42 21.74 3.18
CA LEU A 187 9.33 21.55 4.33
C LEU A 187 10.67 22.28 4.12
N SER A 188 11.18 22.25 2.89
CA SER A 188 12.43 22.96 2.49
C SER A 188 12.35 24.47 2.61
N SER A 189 11.15 25.07 2.66
CA SER A 189 11.00 26.53 2.84
C SER A 189 11.38 27.02 4.25
N TYR A 190 11.35 26.12 5.23
CA TYR A 190 11.85 26.42 6.58
C TYR A 190 13.37 26.30 6.66
N HIS A 191 13.91 25.19 6.18
CA HIS A 191 15.33 24.95 6.06
C HIS A 191 15.57 23.73 5.16
N SER A 192 16.47 23.84 4.18
CA SER A 192 16.74 22.77 3.21
C SER A 192 17.20 21.45 3.86
N ALA A 193 17.94 21.52 4.98
CA ALA A 193 18.39 20.32 5.69
C ALA A 193 17.25 19.50 6.30
N LEU A 194 16.05 20.05 6.50
CA LEU A 194 14.92 19.32 7.08
C LEU A 194 14.42 18.19 6.16
N THR A 195 14.69 18.26 4.87
CA THR A 195 14.36 17.16 3.95
C THR A 195 15.32 15.97 4.07
N GLN A 196 16.48 16.15 4.73
CA GLN A 196 17.51 15.13 4.92
C GLN A 196 17.49 14.53 6.34
N VAL A 197 16.69 15.08 7.23
CA VAL A 197 16.52 14.60 8.60
C VAL A 197 15.19 13.85 8.67
N PRO A 198 15.14 12.61 9.22
CA PRO A 198 13.89 11.85 9.33
C PRO A 198 12.90 12.58 10.25
N LEU A 199 11.78 13.02 9.70
CA LEU A 199 10.76 13.77 10.41
C LEU A 199 9.39 13.13 10.25
N TRP A 200 8.64 13.09 11.38
CA TRP A 200 7.25 12.66 11.41
C TRP A 200 6.41 13.80 11.99
N GLN A 201 5.54 14.40 11.17
CA GLN A 201 4.56 15.35 11.65
C GLN A 201 3.36 14.59 12.25
N PHE A 202 3.08 14.81 13.52
CA PHE A 202 1.89 14.29 14.17
C PHE A 202 0.69 15.18 13.85
N TYR A 203 -0.43 14.59 13.47
CA TYR A 203 -1.69 15.28 13.27
C TYR A 203 -2.63 15.04 14.44
N LYS A 204 -3.16 16.13 15.02
CA LYS A 204 -4.12 16.05 16.10
C LYS A 204 -5.53 16.06 15.51
N ALA A 205 -6.30 14.99 15.81
CA ALA A 205 -7.67 14.87 15.34
C ALA A 205 -7.77 14.91 13.79
N ASN A 206 -8.51 15.85 13.24
CA ASN A 206 -8.82 15.95 11.81
C ASN A 206 -8.05 17.06 11.08
N GLU A 207 -6.88 17.44 11.56
CA GLU A 207 -6.08 18.54 10.99
C GLU A 207 -5.66 18.28 9.54
N LEU A 208 -5.41 17.02 9.18
CA LEU A 208 -5.11 16.65 7.81
C LEU A 208 -6.40 16.25 7.07
N ALA A 209 -6.80 17.07 6.10
CA ALA A 209 -7.93 16.81 5.19
C ALA A 209 -9.30 16.54 5.87
N GLY A 210 -9.47 16.92 7.14
CA GLY A 210 -10.70 16.65 7.88
C GLY A 210 -10.89 15.18 8.31
N ASP A 211 -9.88 14.35 8.17
CA ASP A 211 -9.93 12.90 8.41
C ASP A 211 -9.28 12.54 9.76
N TYR A 212 -10.08 11.99 10.68
CA TYR A 212 -9.64 11.57 12.01
C TYR A 212 -8.75 10.32 12.01
N SER A 213 -8.65 9.61 10.92
CA SER A 213 -7.81 8.42 10.79
C SER A 213 -6.34 8.74 10.46
N ASN A 214 -6.02 9.99 10.14
CA ASN A 214 -4.65 10.43 9.85
C ASN A 214 -3.87 10.69 11.14
N TRP A 215 -2.81 9.92 11.38
CA TRP A 215 -1.98 10.06 12.57
C TRP A 215 -0.67 10.80 12.31
N PHE A 216 0.00 10.49 11.20
CA PHE A 216 1.34 10.99 10.93
C PHE A 216 1.54 11.33 9.46
N GLY A 217 2.36 12.38 9.21
CA GLY A 217 2.99 12.64 7.92
C GLY A 217 4.49 12.48 8.04
N PRO A 218 5.10 11.43 7.48
CA PRO A 218 6.55 11.32 7.37
C PRO A 218 7.08 12.22 6.24
N ASN A 219 8.34 12.66 6.33
CA ASN A 219 9.05 13.05 5.12
C ASN A 219 9.66 11.81 4.44
N ILE A 220 10.18 11.98 3.22
CA ILE A 220 10.79 10.88 2.43
C ILE A 220 11.89 10.17 3.23
N GLN A 221 12.79 10.94 3.88
CA GLN A 221 13.87 10.36 4.68
C GLN A 221 13.35 9.49 5.82
N ALA A 222 12.28 9.93 6.51
CA ALA A 222 11.69 9.15 7.60
C ALA A 222 11.09 7.82 7.14
N VAL A 223 10.52 7.76 5.92
CA VAL A 223 10.02 6.50 5.36
C VAL A 223 11.17 5.55 5.04
N LEU A 224 12.26 6.05 4.43
CA LEU A 224 13.44 5.25 4.13
C LEU A 224 14.04 4.67 5.42
N ASP A 225 14.30 5.52 6.42
CA ASP A 225 14.89 5.12 7.69
C ASP A 225 13.97 4.15 8.47
N ALA A 226 12.64 4.31 8.37
CA ALA A 226 11.69 3.41 9.00
C ALA A 226 11.78 1.99 8.42
N PHE A 227 11.87 1.85 7.10
CA PHE A 227 12.09 0.54 6.47
C PHE A 227 13.47 -0.03 6.79
N GLU A 228 14.51 0.81 6.78
CA GLU A 228 15.87 0.37 7.12
C GLU A 228 15.96 -0.10 8.58
N SER A 229 15.25 0.54 9.50
CA SER A 229 15.22 0.15 10.91
C SER A 229 14.65 -1.26 11.14
N ALA A 230 13.82 -1.75 10.22
CA ALA A 230 13.26 -3.10 10.22
C ALA A 230 14.13 -4.11 9.44
N GLY A 231 15.33 -3.73 9.02
CA GLY A 231 16.25 -4.59 8.25
C GLY A 231 15.85 -4.74 6.79
N LEU A 232 15.18 -3.72 6.24
CA LEU A 232 14.84 -3.66 4.82
C LEU A 232 15.72 -2.60 4.13
N SER A 233 16.24 -2.89 2.95
CA SER A 233 16.89 -1.89 2.11
C SER A 233 15.83 -1.16 1.31
N ALA A 234 15.66 0.15 1.56
CA ALA A 234 14.61 0.95 0.96
C ALA A 234 15.15 1.97 -0.05
N SER A 235 14.36 2.27 -1.07
CA SER A 235 14.63 3.31 -2.05
C SER A 235 13.36 4.06 -2.44
N LEU A 236 13.50 5.37 -2.69
CA LEU A 236 12.46 6.17 -3.30
C LEU A 236 12.35 5.81 -4.78
N ILE A 237 11.15 5.51 -5.25
CA ILE A 237 10.85 5.26 -6.66
C ILE A 237 10.44 6.56 -7.35
N SER A 238 9.42 7.23 -6.81
CA SER A 238 8.86 8.44 -7.39
C SER A 238 8.15 9.29 -6.34
N GLN A 239 7.96 10.57 -6.66
CA GLN A 239 7.18 11.52 -5.87
C GLN A 239 6.26 12.31 -6.79
N TRP A 240 5.01 12.52 -6.36
CA TRP A 240 4.04 13.38 -7.04
C TRP A 240 3.18 14.15 -6.01
N GLY A 241 3.38 15.46 -5.98
CA GLY A 241 2.75 16.31 -4.96
C GLY A 241 3.13 15.89 -3.54
N ASP A 242 2.14 15.60 -2.73
CA ASP A 242 2.28 15.13 -1.35
C ASP A 242 2.30 13.60 -1.20
N ARG A 243 2.54 12.88 -2.30
CA ARG A 243 2.61 11.41 -2.31
C ARG A 243 3.97 10.96 -2.80
N ALA A 244 4.47 9.87 -2.25
CA ALA A 244 5.69 9.24 -2.71
C ALA A 244 5.59 7.72 -2.68
N ALA A 245 6.23 7.07 -3.65
CA ALA A 245 6.32 5.62 -3.73
C ALA A 245 7.74 5.15 -3.40
N PHE A 246 7.81 4.03 -2.72
CA PHE A 246 9.03 3.40 -2.23
C PHE A 246 9.03 1.91 -2.56
N GLN A 247 10.23 1.39 -2.75
CA GLN A 247 10.48 -0.04 -2.80
C GLN A 247 11.37 -0.42 -1.61
N ALA A 248 11.03 -1.53 -0.94
CA ALA A 248 11.86 -2.08 0.12
C ALA A 248 12.02 -3.59 -0.05
N VAL A 249 13.24 -4.07 0.08
CA VAL A 249 13.60 -5.50 -0.04
C VAL A 249 14.32 -5.96 1.22
N ALA A 250 14.32 -7.25 1.49
CA ALA A 250 15.07 -7.79 2.63
C ALA A 250 16.54 -7.40 2.49
N GLY A 251 17.05 -6.62 3.43
CA GLY A 251 18.48 -6.29 3.56
C GLY A 251 19.28 -7.48 4.06
N GLY A 252 20.62 -7.37 3.99
CA GLY A 252 21.50 -8.34 4.63
C GLY A 252 21.31 -8.35 6.15
N ALA A 253 21.67 -9.47 6.78
CA ALA A 253 21.46 -9.72 8.21
C ALA A 253 22.10 -8.68 9.16
N ASP A 254 23.04 -7.88 8.68
CA ASP A 254 23.79 -6.91 9.50
C ASP A 254 23.05 -5.58 9.75
N THR A 255 21.90 -5.34 9.12
CA THR A 255 21.16 -4.07 9.24
C THR A 255 20.05 -4.11 10.29
N MET A 256 19.71 -5.28 10.83
CA MET A 256 18.77 -5.32 11.95
C MET A 256 19.41 -4.69 13.19
N ARG A 257 18.93 -3.51 13.59
CA ARG A 257 19.17 -3.09 14.97
C ARG A 257 18.65 -4.19 15.89
N GLN A 258 19.53 -4.76 16.71
CA GLN A 258 19.20 -5.74 17.76
C GLN A 258 18.29 -5.14 18.87
N SER A 259 17.50 -4.16 18.54
CA SER A 259 16.65 -3.47 19.48
C SER A 259 15.25 -4.04 19.37
N TYR A 260 14.89 -4.78 20.40
CA TYR A 260 13.49 -4.95 20.84
C TYR A 260 12.68 -6.09 20.23
N GLU A 261 13.20 -7.29 20.16
CA GLU A 261 12.31 -8.47 20.21
C GLU A 261 11.33 -8.35 21.42
N GLY A 262 11.80 -7.79 22.55
CA GLY A 262 10.96 -7.56 23.72
C GLY A 262 9.85 -6.50 23.55
N ALA A 263 10.06 -5.42 22.80
CA ALA A 263 9.04 -4.38 22.66
C ALA A 263 7.91 -4.81 21.73
N SER A 264 8.20 -5.54 20.67
CA SER A 264 7.14 -6.09 19.79
C SER A 264 6.33 -7.18 20.50
N GLU A 265 6.90 -7.89 21.45
CA GLU A 265 6.21 -8.89 22.26
C GLU A 265 5.35 -8.24 23.36
N ILE A 266 5.80 -7.17 23.98
CA ILE A 266 5.02 -6.36 24.92
C ILE A 266 3.79 -5.76 24.23
N VAL A 267 3.97 -5.14 23.07
CA VAL A 267 2.85 -4.55 22.31
C VAL A 267 1.85 -5.63 21.85
N ARG A 268 2.32 -6.82 21.44
CA ARG A 268 1.43 -7.95 21.12
C ARG A 268 0.61 -8.39 22.33
N THR A 269 1.26 -8.50 23.48
CA THR A 269 0.60 -8.95 24.72
C THR A 269 -0.42 -7.93 25.20
N GLU A 270 -0.09 -6.64 25.16
CA GLU A 270 -1.00 -5.58 25.58
C GLU A 270 -2.18 -5.37 24.62
N LEU A 271 -1.96 -5.47 23.31
CA LEU A 271 -3.05 -5.40 22.31
C LEU A 271 -3.96 -6.64 22.32
N ALA A 272 -3.42 -7.81 22.69
CA ALA A 272 -4.22 -9.03 22.85
C ALA A 272 -5.07 -9.05 24.12
N LEU A 273 -4.67 -8.28 25.16
CA LEU A 273 -5.42 -8.17 26.43
C LEU A 273 -6.52 -7.10 26.41
N GLY A 274 -6.62 -6.32 25.32
CA GLY A 274 -7.58 -5.22 25.16
C GLY A 274 -8.91 -5.58 24.50
N HIS A 275 -9.29 -6.87 24.47
CA HIS A 275 -10.58 -7.36 23.97
C HIS A 275 -11.36 -8.08 25.04
#